data_a12b08b9b874593f67099751382f8939
#
_entry.id   a12b08b9b874593f67099751382f8939
#
_cell.length_a   1.000
_cell.length_b   1.000
_cell.length_c   1.000
_cell.angle_alpha   90.00
_cell.angle_beta   90.00
_cell.angle_gamma   90.00
#
_symmetry.space_group_name_H-M   'P 1'
#
loop_
_entity.id
_entity.type
_entity.pdbx_description
1 polymer ?
#
loop_
_entity_poly.entity_id
_entity_poly.type
_entity_poly.pdbx_seq_one_letter_code
_entity_poly.pdbx_strand_id
1 'polypeptide(L)'
;MSGRLQGKVALVTGGCSGIGLGIVERFVAEGAKVLAADVQDEKGANLEARFGGKVAYRHCDVTQEADIAAACAAAASEFGGLDILINNAGAGGPPTGSLDTTAEGWDWTQALLLRAPMLGTKHAAPLMIARGGGAVVNIASIAAFEAGWGLAYGVAKAGVLHLSKLSAADLAVHNIRVNAICPGVIVTPIFGMSIGLERAAADQMTAALVESAGQMQPIRRAGAPADIAGAAVFLASEDASFVTGTHLVVDGGITVGQRISWNPEALLPIHVAMAPHAPTPEDAA
;
A
#
# COMPACT_ATOMS: atom_id res chain seq x y z
N MET A 1 14.38 -13.69 -20.38
CA MET A 1 13.44 -14.39 -19.49
C MET A 1 12.10 -13.67 -19.60
N SER A 2 10.98 -14.40 -19.75
CA SER A 2 9.65 -13.80 -19.68
C SER A 2 9.44 -13.20 -18.29
N GLY A 3 8.74 -12.05 -18.20
CA GLY A 3 8.42 -11.42 -16.91
C GLY A 3 7.53 -12.31 -16.04
N ARG A 4 7.58 -12.13 -14.71
CA ARG A 4 6.83 -12.93 -13.72
C ARG A 4 5.30 -12.79 -13.85
N LEU A 5 4.83 -11.74 -14.52
CA LEU A 5 3.41 -11.46 -14.76
C LEU A 5 3.06 -11.48 -16.26
N GLN A 6 3.84 -12.19 -17.07
CA GLN A 6 3.65 -12.27 -18.51
C GLN A 6 2.23 -12.72 -18.89
N GLY A 7 1.51 -11.88 -19.63
CA GLY A 7 0.15 -12.16 -20.10
C GLY A 7 -0.96 -12.02 -19.06
N LYS A 8 -0.64 -11.61 -17.81
CA LYS A 8 -1.62 -11.31 -16.78
C LYS A 8 -2.24 -9.92 -16.99
N VAL A 9 -3.46 -9.76 -16.55
CA VAL A 9 -4.21 -8.50 -16.53
C VAL A 9 -4.40 -8.05 -15.09
N ALA A 10 -3.97 -6.84 -14.77
CA ALA A 10 -4.08 -6.26 -13.43
C ALA A 10 -4.96 -5.00 -13.42
N LEU A 11 -5.72 -4.82 -12.34
CA LEU A 11 -6.34 -3.57 -11.95
C LEU A 11 -5.61 -3.00 -10.75
N VAL A 12 -5.15 -1.75 -10.83
CA VAL A 12 -4.48 -1.04 -9.74
C VAL A 12 -5.27 0.21 -9.39
N THR A 13 -5.87 0.25 -8.20
CA THR A 13 -6.55 1.47 -7.70
C THR A 13 -5.53 2.46 -7.12
N GLY A 14 -5.73 3.77 -7.34
CA GLY A 14 -4.73 4.79 -7.03
C GLY A 14 -3.46 4.62 -7.86
N GLY A 15 -3.61 4.20 -9.13
CA GLY A 15 -2.51 3.78 -10.00
C GLY A 15 -1.68 4.91 -10.61
N CYS A 16 -2.08 6.18 -10.43
CA CYS A 16 -1.44 7.31 -11.11
C CYS A 16 -0.40 8.07 -10.25
N SER A 17 -0.17 7.65 -9.01
CA SER A 17 0.82 8.28 -8.14
C SER A 17 1.38 7.33 -7.08
N GLY A 18 2.51 7.71 -6.45
CA GLY A 18 3.08 7.04 -5.29
C GLY A 18 3.28 5.53 -5.48
N ILE A 19 2.85 4.74 -4.50
CA ILE A 19 2.99 3.28 -4.50
C ILE A 19 2.26 2.66 -5.71
N GLY A 20 1.03 3.13 -6.01
CA GLY A 20 0.25 2.60 -7.13
C GLY A 20 0.96 2.76 -8.47
N LEU A 21 1.52 3.93 -8.74
CA LEU A 21 2.32 4.17 -9.95
C LEU A 21 3.54 3.24 -10.01
N GLY A 22 4.28 3.10 -8.91
CA GLY A 22 5.40 2.18 -8.86
C GLY A 22 5.00 0.71 -9.14
N ILE A 23 3.80 0.29 -8.69
CA ILE A 23 3.25 -1.04 -8.99
C ILE A 23 2.90 -1.14 -10.48
N VAL A 24 2.22 -0.15 -11.06
CA VAL A 24 1.87 -0.13 -12.49
C VAL A 24 3.13 -0.27 -13.35
N GLU A 25 4.15 0.57 -13.10
CA GLU A 25 5.42 0.54 -13.83
C GLU A 25 6.11 -0.83 -13.73
N ARG A 26 6.17 -1.38 -12.54
CA ARG A 26 6.80 -2.69 -12.32
C ARG A 26 5.99 -3.82 -12.96
N PHE A 27 4.68 -3.81 -12.88
CA PHE A 27 3.82 -4.84 -13.46
C PHE A 27 3.95 -4.86 -14.99
N VAL A 28 3.99 -3.69 -15.63
CA VAL A 28 4.25 -3.58 -17.08
C VAL A 28 5.63 -4.12 -17.44
N ALA A 29 6.66 -3.83 -16.63
CA ALA A 29 8.01 -4.37 -16.83
C ALA A 29 8.07 -5.89 -16.68
N GLU A 30 7.20 -6.48 -15.84
CA GLU A 30 7.04 -7.93 -15.66
C GLU A 30 6.09 -8.57 -16.67
N GLY A 31 5.60 -7.82 -17.67
CA GLY A 31 4.83 -8.34 -18.80
C GLY A 31 3.31 -8.34 -18.62
N ALA A 32 2.79 -7.70 -17.58
CA ALA A 32 1.35 -7.53 -17.40
C ALA A 32 0.79 -6.41 -18.27
N LYS A 33 -0.52 -6.49 -18.53
CA LYS A 33 -1.35 -5.36 -18.94
C LYS A 33 -2.05 -4.81 -17.71
N VAL A 34 -2.16 -3.50 -17.57
CA VAL A 34 -2.65 -2.86 -16.34
C VAL A 34 -3.73 -1.84 -16.64
N LEU A 35 -4.88 -1.95 -15.98
CA LEU A 35 -5.82 -0.86 -15.86
C LEU A 35 -5.45 -0.05 -14.61
N ALA A 36 -5.05 1.21 -14.80
CA ALA A 36 -4.83 2.16 -13.73
C ALA A 36 -6.14 2.90 -13.44
N ALA A 37 -6.69 2.73 -12.24
CA ALA A 37 -7.91 3.38 -11.78
C ALA A 37 -7.55 4.46 -10.76
N ASP A 38 -7.89 5.73 -11.04
CA ASP A 38 -7.52 6.87 -10.17
C ASP A 38 -8.49 8.04 -10.40
N VAL A 39 -8.48 9.01 -9.51
CA VAL A 39 -9.23 10.28 -9.66
C VAL A 39 -8.40 11.38 -10.38
N GLN A 40 -7.15 11.09 -10.74
CA GLN A 40 -6.20 12.04 -11.34
C GLN A 40 -6.18 11.90 -12.87
N ASP A 41 -7.18 12.46 -13.55
CA ASP A 41 -7.41 12.26 -14.99
C ASP A 41 -6.20 12.64 -15.87
N GLU A 42 -5.55 13.76 -15.60
CA GLU A 42 -4.38 14.22 -16.36
C GLU A 42 -3.20 13.26 -16.23
N LYS A 43 -2.90 12.81 -15.00
CA LYS A 43 -1.83 11.83 -14.76
C LYS A 43 -2.18 10.48 -15.39
N GLY A 44 -3.45 10.10 -15.37
CA GLY A 44 -3.95 8.88 -16.01
C GLY A 44 -3.75 8.89 -17.52
N ALA A 45 -4.16 9.95 -18.20
CA ALA A 45 -3.96 10.11 -19.64
C ALA A 45 -2.47 10.09 -20.04
N ASN A 46 -1.61 10.74 -19.25
CA ASN A 46 -0.17 10.73 -19.46
C ASN A 46 0.43 9.32 -19.27
N LEU A 47 -0.07 8.56 -18.28
CA LEU A 47 0.37 7.20 -18.02
C LEU A 47 -0.02 6.25 -19.18
N GLU A 48 -1.24 6.34 -19.67
CA GLU A 48 -1.73 5.58 -20.81
C GLU A 48 -0.91 5.87 -22.07
N ALA A 49 -0.66 7.14 -22.37
CA ALA A 49 0.18 7.55 -23.51
C ALA A 49 1.62 7.02 -23.40
N ARG A 50 2.19 7.03 -22.19
CA ARG A 50 3.57 6.56 -21.94
C ARG A 50 3.76 5.06 -22.20
N PHE A 51 2.77 4.22 -21.89
CA PHE A 51 2.90 2.77 -21.96
C PHE A 51 2.22 2.11 -23.18
N GLY A 52 1.53 2.88 -24.01
CA GLY A 52 1.05 2.49 -25.33
C GLY A 52 0.38 1.11 -25.39
N GLY A 53 -0.90 0.98 -25.00
CA GLY A 53 -1.68 -0.27 -25.07
C GLY A 53 -1.33 -1.32 -24.03
N LYS A 54 -0.30 -1.12 -23.21
CA LYS A 54 -0.03 -1.96 -22.03
C LYS A 54 -0.71 -1.43 -20.77
N VAL A 55 -1.01 -0.14 -20.73
CA VAL A 55 -1.76 0.51 -19.67
C VAL A 55 -2.97 1.19 -20.27
N ALA A 56 -4.13 1.00 -19.64
CA ALA A 56 -5.31 1.80 -19.85
C ALA A 56 -5.64 2.56 -18.57
N TYR A 57 -6.24 3.74 -18.70
CA TYR A 57 -6.67 4.55 -17.58
C TYR A 57 -8.21 4.57 -17.47
N ARG A 58 -8.69 4.60 -16.22
CA ARG A 58 -10.10 4.85 -15.92
C ARG A 58 -10.24 5.75 -14.71
N HIS A 59 -11.05 6.82 -14.83
CA HIS A 59 -11.46 7.60 -13.68
C HIS A 59 -12.20 6.70 -12.69
N CYS A 60 -11.81 6.74 -11.41
CA CYS A 60 -12.43 5.92 -10.37
C CYS A 60 -12.24 6.57 -9.00
N ASP A 61 -13.35 7.04 -8.43
CA ASP A 61 -13.44 7.33 -7.00
C ASP A 61 -13.81 6.04 -6.27
N VAL A 62 -12.86 5.44 -5.59
CA VAL A 62 -13.08 4.15 -4.89
C VAL A 62 -14.06 4.25 -3.70
N THR A 63 -14.49 5.45 -3.31
CA THR A 63 -15.59 5.61 -2.35
C THR A 63 -16.95 5.33 -2.97
N GLN A 64 -17.03 5.31 -4.33
CA GLN A 64 -18.22 5.00 -5.11
C GLN A 64 -18.16 3.57 -5.64
N GLU A 65 -19.10 2.72 -5.22
CA GLU A 65 -19.12 1.32 -5.65
C GLU A 65 -19.28 1.18 -7.17
N ALA A 66 -20.06 2.06 -7.79
CA ALA A 66 -20.29 2.03 -9.24
C ALA A 66 -18.98 2.24 -10.04
N ASP A 67 -18.09 3.10 -9.57
CA ASP A 67 -16.81 3.36 -10.22
C ASP A 67 -15.88 2.16 -10.12
N ILE A 68 -15.83 1.50 -8.95
CA ILE A 68 -15.07 0.26 -8.76
C ILE A 68 -15.58 -0.83 -9.70
N ALA A 69 -16.90 -1.04 -9.76
CA ALA A 69 -17.51 -2.01 -10.65
C ALA A 69 -17.18 -1.73 -12.12
N ALA A 70 -17.27 -0.45 -12.53
CA ALA A 70 -16.94 -0.02 -13.87
C ALA A 70 -15.43 -0.20 -14.18
N ALA A 71 -14.52 0.03 -13.23
CA ALA A 71 -13.10 -0.20 -13.41
C ALA A 71 -12.78 -1.70 -13.58
N CYS A 72 -13.39 -2.58 -12.77
CA CYS A 72 -13.25 -4.02 -12.94
C CYS A 72 -13.76 -4.50 -14.31
N ALA A 73 -14.94 -4.04 -14.74
CA ALA A 73 -15.50 -4.38 -16.04
C ALA A 73 -14.62 -3.84 -17.20
N ALA A 74 -14.07 -2.62 -17.06
CA ALA A 74 -13.17 -2.03 -18.05
C ALA A 74 -11.88 -2.85 -18.21
N ALA A 75 -11.26 -3.31 -17.11
CA ALA A 75 -10.07 -4.17 -17.19
C ALA A 75 -10.35 -5.45 -17.96
N ALA A 76 -11.50 -6.07 -17.70
CA ALA A 76 -11.91 -7.30 -18.40
C ALA A 76 -12.21 -7.07 -19.87
N SER A 77 -12.89 -5.97 -20.23
CA SER A 77 -13.25 -5.66 -21.61
C SER A 77 -12.05 -5.23 -22.46
N GLU A 78 -11.15 -4.41 -21.88
CA GLU A 78 -9.98 -3.85 -22.57
C GLU A 78 -8.90 -4.91 -22.82
N PHE A 79 -8.68 -5.80 -21.85
CA PHE A 79 -7.56 -6.74 -21.87
C PHE A 79 -7.96 -8.22 -21.92
N GLY A 80 -9.26 -8.52 -21.95
CA GLY A 80 -9.78 -9.87 -22.10
C GLY A 80 -9.90 -10.67 -20.80
N GLY A 81 -9.89 -10.03 -19.63
CA GLY A 81 -10.07 -10.65 -18.33
C GLY A 81 -9.45 -9.86 -17.20
N LEU A 82 -9.51 -10.40 -15.98
CA LEU A 82 -8.85 -9.82 -14.80
C LEU A 82 -8.22 -10.95 -13.98
N ASP A 83 -6.90 -10.90 -13.80
CA ASP A 83 -6.13 -11.90 -13.06
C ASP A 83 -5.64 -11.36 -11.69
N ILE A 84 -5.41 -10.03 -11.58
CA ILE A 84 -4.79 -9.42 -10.42
C ILE A 84 -5.55 -8.14 -10.04
N LEU A 85 -5.87 -8.00 -8.75
CA LEU A 85 -6.38 -6.75 -8.16
C LEU A 85 -5.40 -6.22 -7.12
N ILE A 86 -5.01 -4.96 -7.28
CA ILE A 86 -4.25 -4.21 -6.25
C ILE A 86 -5.17 -3.13 -5.68
N ASN A 87 -5.66 -3.34 -4.48
CA ASN A 87 -6.37 -2.34 -3.69
C ASN A 87 -5.35 -1.42 -3.01
N ASN A 88 -4.98 -0.34 -3.70
CA ASN A 88 -3.95 0.58 -3.25
C ASN A 88 -4.46 2.00 -2.97
N ALA A 89 -5.53 2.44 -3.62
CA ALA A 89 -6.06 3.79 -3.42
C ALA A 89 -6.20 4.14 -1.93
N GLY A 90 -5.74 5.33 -1.55
CA GLY A 90 -5.79 5.75 -0.17
C GLY A 90 -5.24 7.15 0.08
N ALA A 91 -5.53 7.66 1.27
CA ALA A 91 -5.01 8.90 1.84
C ALA A 91 -4.82 8.73 3.35
N GLY A 92 -4.10 9.66 4.00
CA GLY A 92 -3.77 9.54 5.43
C GLY A 92 -4.97 9.65 6.39
N GLY A 93 -6.08 10.23 5.94
CA GLY A 93 -7.20 10.58 6.82
C GLY A 93 -6.85 11.72 7.80
N PRO A 94 -7.83 12.19 8.59
CA PRO A 94 -7.56 13.17 9.64
C PRO A 94 -6.60 12.59 10.71
N PRO A 95 -5.52 13.29 11.09
CA PRO A 95 -4.56 12.82 12.08
C PRO A 95 -5.08 13.06 13.52
N THR A 96 -6.31 12.61 13.81
CA THR A 96 -7.02 12.83 15.07
C THR A 96 -6.96 11.60 15.97
N GLY A 97 -7.06 11.83 17.28
CA GLY A 97 -7.14 10.81 18.32
C GLY A 97 -8.58 10.52 18.77
N SER A 98 -8.71 9.78 19.87
CA SER A 98 -10.02 9.32 20.39
C SER A 98 -10.95 10.46 20.82
N LEU A 99 -10.41 11.62 21.20
CA LEU A 99 -11.22 12.75 21.65
C LEU A 99 -11.72 13.63 20.51
N ASP A 100 -11.00 13.67 19.38
CA ASP A 100 -11.19 14.68 18.33
C ASP A 100 -11.61 14.09 16.97
N THR A 101 -11.72 12.76 16.86
CA THR A 101 -12.17 12.11 15.63
C THR A 101 -13.66 12.37 15.43
N THR A 102 -14.00 13.04 14.33
CA THR A 102 -15.41 13.30 13.96
C THR A 102 -16.00 12.08 13.24
N ALA A 103 -17.34 11.95 13.28
CA ALA A 103 -18.04 10.89 12.57
C ALA A 103 -17.78 10.97 11.05
N GLU A 104 -17.81 12.19 10.46
CA GLU A 104 -17.56 12.38 9.03
C GLU A 104 -16.15 11.96 8.64
N GLY A 105 -15.13 12.36 9.43
CA GLY A 105 -13.74 11.98 9.18
C GLY A 105 -13.52 10.48 9.32
N TRP A 106 -14.16 9.86 10.29
CA TRP A 106 -14.19 8.42 10.46
C TRP A 106 -14.82 7.73 9.26
N ASP A 107 -16.08 8.08 8.92
CA ASP A 107 -16.85 7.42 7.86
C ASP A 107 -16.16 7.55 6.50
N TRP A 108 -15.64 8.74 6.18
CA TRP A 108 -14.85 8.94 4.97
C TRP A 108 -13.60 8.06 4.93
N THR A 109 -12.87 7.98 6.05
CA THR A 109 -11.65 7.16 6.14
C THR A 109 -11.96 5.66 5.97
N GLN A 110 -13.03 5.17 6.63
CA GLN A 110 -13.46 3.78 6.48
C GLN A 110 -13.97 3.50 5.06
N ALA A 111 -14.68 4.43 4.45
CA ALA A 111 -15.14 4.29 3.06
C ALA A 111 -13.98 4.14 2.09
N LEU A 112 -12.96 5.00 2.21
CA LEU A 112 -11.79 5.01 1.34
C LEU A 112 -10.86 3.81 1.58
N LEU A 113 -10.56 3.48 2.85
CA LEU A 113 -9.45 2.58 3.18
C LEU A 113 -9.87 1.14 3.51
N LEU A 114 -11.13 0.91 3.91
CA LEU A 114 -11.62 -0.42 4.30
C LEU A 114 -12.77 -0.89 3.42
N ARG A 115 -13.79 -0.07 3.20
CA ARG A 115 -14.93 -0.45 2.35
C ARG A 115 -14.50 -0.63 0.89
N ALA A 116 -13.65 0.27 0.35
CA ALA A 116 -13.20 0.19 -1.03
C ALA A 116 -12.45 -1.12 -1.37
N PRO A 117 -11.48 -1.62 -0.58
CA PRO A 117 -10.88 -2.95 -0.80
C PRO A 117 -11.87 -4.10 -0.78
N MET A 118 -12.88 -4.05 0.09
CA MET A 118 -13.96 -5.06 0.12
C MET A 118 -14.75 -5.03 -1.19
N LEU A 119 -15.16 -3.84 -1.64
CA LEU A 119 -15.89 -3.66 -2.90
C LEU A 119 -15.03 -4.05 -4.11
N GLY A 120 -13.75 -3.68 -4.13
CA GLY A 120 -12.80 -4.11 -5.16
C GLY A 120 -12.75 -5.63 -5.28
N THR A 121 -12.60 -6.32 -4.16
CA THR A 121 -12.60 -7.79 -4.12
C THR A 121 -13.93 -8.36 -4.58
N LYS A 122 -15.07 -7.81 -4.14
CA LYS A 122 -16.41 -8.21 -4.55
C LYS A 122 -16.59 -8.20 -6.08
N HIS A 123 -16.16 -7.12 -6.74
CA HIS A 123 -16.36 -6.95 -8.18
C HIS A 123 -15.27 -7.62 -9.03
N ALA A 124 -14.07 -7.82 -8.51
CA ALA A 124 -12.99 -8.52 -9.21
C ALA A 124 -13.13 -10.05 -9.16
N ALA A 125 -13.59 -10.60 -8.03
CA ALA A 125 -13.64 -12.06 -7.83
C ALA A 125 -14.41 -12.82 -8.91
N PRO A 126 -15.61 -12.41 -9.37
CA PRO A 126 -16.31 -13.11 -10.46
C PRO A 126 -15.51 -13.14 -11.77
N LEU A 127 -14.77 -12.07 -12.07
CA LEU A 127 -13.94 -11.99 -13.28
C LEU A 127 -12.71 -12.90 -13.17
N MET A 128 -12.11 -13.00 -11.98
CA MET A 128 -11.02 -13.90 -11.68
C MET A 128 -11.48 -15.37 -11.73
N ILE A 129 -12.66 -15.69 -11.19
CA ILE A 129 -13.25 -17.03 -11.26
C ILE A 129 -13.41 -17.45 -12.73
N ALA A 130 -13.90 -16.57 -13.59
CA ALA A 130 -14.02 -16.84 -15.03
C ALA A 130 -12.67 -17.09 -15.71
N ARG A 131 -11.57 -16.63 -15.11
CA ARG A 131 -10.17 -16.86 -15.55
C ARG A 131 -9.53 -18.11 -14.93
N GLY A 132 -10.23 -18.79 -14.01
CA GLY A 132 -9.75 -19.98 -13.30
C GLY A 132 -8.96 -19.68 -12.03
N GLY A 133 -8.94 -18.44 -11.57
CA GLY A 133 -8.27 -18.01 -10.36
C GLY A 133 -7.67 -16.60 -10.49
N GLY A 134 -6.96 -16.15 -9.44
CA GLY A 134 -6.35 -14.83 -9.43
C GLY A 134 -5.62 -14.47 -8.14
N ALA A 135 -5.17 -13.24 -8.05
CA ALA A 135 -4.52 -12.71 -6.86
C ALA A 135 -5.06 -11.32 -6.49
N VAL A 136 -5.45 -11.14 -5.25
CA VAL A 136 -5.79 -9.85 -4.65
C VAL A 136 -4.68 -9.45 -3.68
N VAL A 137 -4.14 -8.24 -3.83
CA VAL A 137 -3.17 -7.67 -2.91
C VAL A 137 -3.74 -6.35 -2.36
N ASN A 138 -3.94 -6.31 -1.07
CA ASN A 138 -4.41 -5.12 -0.36
C ASN A 138 -3.24 -4.33 0.23
N ILE A 139 -3.14 -3.04 -0.07
CA ILE A 139 -2.12 -2.18 0.55
C ILE A 139 -2.64 -1.70 1.90
N ALA A 140 -2.17 -2.38 2.96
CA ALA A 140 -2.41 -2.01 4.34
C ALA A 140 -1.40 -0.93 4.82
N SER A 141 -0.83 -1.09 6.00
CA SER A 141 0.21 -0.22 6.58
C SER A 141 0.75 -0.85 7.86
N ILE A 142 1.94 -0.47 8.32
CA ILE A 142 2.39 -0.73 9.69
C ILE A 142 1.45 -0.10 10.74
N ALA A 143 0.70 0.94 10.39
CA ALA A 143 -0.35 1.52 11.24
C ALA A 143 -1.45 0.52 11.63
N ALA A 144 -1.51 -0.65 11.01
CA ALA A 144 -2.42 -1.73 11.39
C ALA A 144 -2.08 -2.35 12.76
N PHE A 145 -0.84 -2.21 13.22
CA PHE A 145 -0.34 -2.77 14.48
C PHE A 145 0.56 -1.80 15.27
N GLU A 146 0.89 -0.63 14.71
CA GLU A 146 1.64 0.43 15.38
C GLU A 146 0.74 1.64 15.66
N ALA A 147 0.83 2.22 16.86
CA ALA A 147 0.15 3.47 17.20
C ALA A 147 0.88 4.71 16.62
N GLY A 148 0.17 5.86 16.56
CA GLY A 148 0.77 7.15 16.17
C GLY A 148 0.40 7.66 14.77
N TRP A 149 -0.50 6.97 14.06
CA TRP A 149 -0.86 7.26 12.65
C TRP A 149 -2.27 7.83 12.45
N GLY A 150 -2.95 8.23 13.52
CA GLY A 150 -4.35 8.64 13.52
C GLY A 150 -5.30 7.47 13.73
N LEU A 151 -6.36 7.70 14.54
CA LEU A 151 -7.27 6.66 14.99
C LEU A 151 -7.99 5.96 13.83
N ALA A 152 -8.68 6.73 13.00
CA ALA A 152 -9.49 6.18 11.91
C ALA A 152 -8.64 5.42 10.87
N TYR A 153 -7.44 5.95 10.57
CA TYR A 153 -6.49 5.33 9.64
C TYR A 153 -5.98 3.99 10.18
N GLY A 154 -5.49 3.96 11.43
CA GLY A 154 -4.96 2.74 12.04
C GLY A 154 -6.01 1.63 12.10
N VAL A 155 -7.24 1.96 12.52
CA VAL A 155 -8.35 1.00 12.56
C VAL A 155 -8.70 0.49 11.17
N ALA A 156 -8.78 1.36 10.16
CA ALA A 156 -9.05 0.94 8.78
C ALA A 156 -7.98 -0.03 8.28
N LYS A 157 -6.69 0.28 8.51
CA LYS A 157 -5.58 -0.56 8.05
C LYS A 157 -5.49 -1.89 8.81
N ALA A 158 -5.83 -1.93 10.09
CA ALA A 158 -6.02 -3.17 10.84
C ALA A 158 -7.21 -4.00 10.28
N GLY A 159 -8.32 -3.33 9.96
CA GLY A 159 -9.47 -3.93 9.29
C GLY A 159 -9.10 -4.58 7.95
N VAL A 160 -8.24 -3.95 7.15
CA VAL A 160 -7.75 -4.50 5.87
C VAL A 160 -6.99 -5.82 6.06
N LEU A 161 -6.19 -5.95 7.13
CA LEU A 161 -5.50 -7.22 7.42
C LEU A 161 -6.50 -8.34 7.68
N HIS A 162 -7.51 -8.07 8.51
CA HIS A 162 -8.52 -9.07 8.82
C HIS A 162 -9.43 -9.37 7.64
N LEU A 163 -9.83 -8.34 6.87
CA LEU A 163 -10.54 -8.50 5.60
C LEU A 163 -9.77 -9.40 4.63
N SER A 164 -8.47 -9.20 4.49
CA SER A 164 -7.62 -10.04 3.63
C SER A 164 -7.65 -11.50 4.05
N LYS A 165 -7.60 -11.78 5.36
CA LYS A 165 -7.65 -13.14 5.92
C LYS A 165 -9.01 -13.81 5.66
N LEU A 166 -10.12 -13.10 5.89
CA LEU A 166 -11.46 -13.63 5.66
C LEU A 166 -11.70 -13.89 4.16
N SER A 167 -11.39 -12.91 3.31
CA SER A 167 -11.52 -13.06 1.86
C SER A 167 -10.65 -14.18 1.30
N ALA A 168 -9.46 -14.42 1.88
CA ALA A 168 -8.60 -15.54 1.49
C ALA A 168 -9.27 -16.88 1.77
N ALA A 169 -9.92 -17.04 2.93
CA ALA A 169 -10.64 -18.26 3.29
C ALA A 169 -11.84 -18.50 2.34
N ASP A 170 -12.62 -17.46 2.08
CA ASP A 170 -13.81 -17.54 1.23
C ASP A 170 -13.46 -17.85 -0.24
N LEU A 171 -12.38 -17.26 -0.76
CA LEU A 171 -12.08 -17.29 -2.19
C LEU A 171 -11.08 -18.39 -2.59
N ALA A 172 -10.46 -19.08 -1.64
CA ALA A 172 -9.48 -20.14 -1.91
C ALA A 172 -10.05 -21.28 -2.76
N VAL A 173 -11.33 -21.63 -2.58
CA VAL A 173 -12.02 -22.65 -3.37
C VAL A 173 -12.11 -22.31 -4.86
N HIS A 174 -11.91 -21.03 -5.21
CA HIS A 174 -11.90 -20.51 -6.57
C HIS A 174 -10.47 -20.23 -7.08
N ASN A 175 -9.44 -20.74 -6.43
CA ASN A 175 -8.03 -20.48 -6.75
C ASN A 175 -7.67 -18.98 -6.72
N ILE A 176 -8.36 -18.18 -5.90
CA ILE A 176 -8.05 -16.76 -5.69
C ILE A 176 -7.30 -16.61 -4.38
N ARG A 177 -6.09 -16.08 -4.44
CA ARG A 177 -5.27 -15.77 -3.28
C ARG A 177 -5.51 -14.31 -2.86
N VAL A 178 -5.61 -14.06 -1.57
CA VAL A 178 -5.78 -12.70 -1.03
C VAL A 178 -4.74 -12.47 0.05
N ASN A 179 -3.89 -11.48 -0.13
CA ASN A 179 -2.84 -11.11 0.83
C ASN A 179 -2.79 -9.60 1.02
N ALA A 180 -2.07 -9.15 2.04
CA ALA A 180 -1.83 -7.74 2.28
C ALA A 180 -0.33 -7.42 2.23
N ILE A 181 0.01 -6.16 1.94
CA ILE A 181 1.34 -5.59 2.17
C ILE A 181 1.18 -4.50 3.21
N CYS A 182 2.10 -4.45 4.17
CA CYS A 182 2.17 -3.41 5.20
C CYS A 182 3.41 -2.53 4.96
N PRO A 183 3.28 -1.45 4.16
CA PRO A 183 4.37 -0.51 4.00
C PRO A 183 4.71 0.21 5.31
N GLY A 184 5.99 0.51 5.49
CA GLY A 184 6.48 1.48 6.45
C GLY A 184 6.44 2.90 5.88
N VAL A 185 7.48 3.67 6.13
CA VAL A 185 7.62 5.05 5.62
C VAL A 185 8.12 5.01 4.18
N ILE A 186 7.17 5.00 3.24
CA ILE A 186 7.43 5.08 1.79
C ILE A 186 7.20 6.52 1.35
N VAL A 187 8.25 7.19 0.89
CA VAL A 187 8.17 8.60 0.50
C VAL A 187 7.33 8.77 -0.76
N THR A 188 6.16 9.36 -0.58
CA THR A 188 5.13 9.59 -1.61
C THR A 188 4.37 10.88 -1.29
N PRO A 189 3.57 11.41 -2.21
CA PRO A 189 2.76 12.61 -1.97
C PRO A 189 1.76 12.51 -0.81
N ILE A 190 1.48 11.31 -0.31
CA ILE A 190 0.53 11.08 0.80
C ILE A 190 0.88 11.90 2.05
N PHE A 191 2.18 12.11 2.32
CA PHE A 191 2.64 12.88 3.48
C PHE A 191 2.29 14.38 3.35
N GLY A 192 2.49 14.97 2.17
CA GLY A 192 2.06 16.35 1.91
C GLY A 192 0.55 16.51 2.01
N MET A 193 -0.20 15.58 1.42
CA MET A 193 -1.67 15.59 1.49
C MET A 193 -2.19 15.40 2.92
N SER A 194 -1.53 14.63 3.78
CA SER A 194 -1.95 14.44 5.18
C SER A 194 -1.86 15.69 6.04
N ILE A 195 -1.06 16.68 5.62
CA ILE A 195 -0.97 18.00 6.26
C ILE A 195 -1.75 19.08 5.50
N GLY A 196 -2.63 18.69 4.58
CA GLY A 196 -3.51 19.59 3.86
C GLY A 196 -2.93 20.28 2.61
N LEU A 197 -1.76 19.84 2.13
CA LEU A 197 -1.21 20.37 0.88
C LEU A 197 -2.03 19.89 -0.32
N GLU A 198 -2.20 20.78 -1.29
CA GLU A 198 -2.67 20.43 -2.62
C GLU A 198 -1.72 19.44 -3.30
N ARG A 199 -2.24 18.59 -4.21
CA ARG A 199 -1.49 17.49 -4.82
C ARG A 199 -0.16 17.91 -5.45
N ALA A 200 -0.15 19.03 -6.20
CA ALA A 200 1.06 19.53 -6.84
C ALA A 200 2.15 19.93 -5.83
N ALA A 201 1.76 20.57 -4.73
CA ALA A 201 2.67 20.93 -3.64
C ALA A 201 3.16 19.68 -2.87
N ALA A 202 2.28 18.70 -2.68
CA ALA A 202 2.64 17.42 -2.05
C ALA A 202 3.64 16.63 -2.92
N ASP A 203 3.48 16.62 -4.25
CA ASP A 203 4.44 16.02 -5.19
C ASP A 203 5.85 16.67 -5.04
N GLN A 204 5.91 18.02 -4.97
CA GLN A 204 7.17 18.75 -4.80
C GLN A 204 7.83 18.49 -3.43
N MET A 205 7.03 18.40 -2.36
CA MET A 205 7.53 18.13 -1.01
C MET A 205 8.20 16.75 -0.88
N THR A 206 7.82 15.79 -1.72
CA THR A 206 8.31 14.41 -1.66
C THR A 206 9.84 14.34 -1.63
N ALA A 207 10.54 15.11 -2.46
CA ALA A 207 12.00 15.11 -2.49
C ALA A 207 12.65 15.57 -1.17
N ALA A 208 12.04 16.53 -0.47
CA ALA A 208 12.55 17.05 0.79
C ALA A 208 12.44 16.04 1.96
N LEU A 209 11.57 15.05 1.85
CA LEU A 209 11.35 14.04 2.90
C LEU A 209 12.35 12.87 2.86
N VAL A 210 13.07 12.69 1.75
CA VAL A 210 13.92 11.50 1.53
C VAL A 210 14.96 11.32 2.62
N GLU A 211 15.69 12.39 2.99
CA GLU A 211 16.75 12.32 3.99
C GLU A 211 16.17 11.98 5.38
N SER A 212 15.14 12.72 5.81
CA SER A 212 14.51 12.51 7.13
C SER A 212 13.87 11.13 7.24
N ALA A 213 13.20 10.67 6.19
CA ALA A 213 12.61 9.34 6.15
C ALA A 213 13.66 8.23 6.25
N GLY A 214 14.85 8.44 5.68
CA GLY A 214 15.96 7.49 5.76
C GLY A 214 16.51 7.26 7.18
N GLN A 215 16.18 8.14 8.13
CA GLN A 215 16.61 8.01 9.52
C GLN A 215 15.58 7.35 10.43
N MET A 216 14.40 7.00 9.90
CA MET A 216 13.29 6.46 10.70
C MET A 216 13.35 4.94 10.89
N GLN A 217 14.14 4.22 10.09
CA GLN A 217 14.21 2.74 10.09
C GLN A 217 15.65 2.23 10.05
N PRO A 218 15.87 0.94 10.44
CA PRO A 218 17.19 0.29 10.43
C PRO A 218 17.89 0.31 9.06
N ILE A 219 17.15 0.04 7.97
CA ILE A 219 17.70 0.21 6.61
C ILE A 219 17.75 1.70 6.31
N ARG A 220 18.95 2.29 6.42
CA ARG A 220 19.19 3.75 6.39
C ARG A 220 19.02 4.35 5.00
N ARG A 221 17.82 4.25 4.45
CA ARG A 221 17.34 4.98 3.28
C ARG A 221 15.83 5.15 3.37
N ALA A 222 15.29 6.12 2.68
CA ALA A 222 13.84 6.22 2.50
C ALA A 222 13.29 4.98 1.79
N GLY A 223 12.12 4.51 2.20
CA GLY A 223 11.36 3.56 1.40
C GLY A 223 10.86 4.23 0.12
N ALA A 224 10.87 3.50 -0.98
CA ALA A 224 10.44 3.96 -2.29
C ALA A 224 9.26 3.11 -2.80
N PRO A 225 8.41 3.64 -3.72
CA PRO A 225 7.35 2.86 -4.37
C PRO A 225 7.84 1.52 -4.96
N ALA A 226 9.08 1.48 -5.48
CA ALA A 226 9.68 0.28 -6.03
C ALA A 226 9.87 -0.86 -5.00
N ASP A 227 10.08 -0.53 -3.71
CA ASP A 227 10.19 -1.54 -2.64
C ASP A 227 8.86 -2.28 -2.46
N ILE A 228 7.75 -1.54 -2.52
CA ILE A 228 6.41 -2.12 -2.42
C ILE A 228 6.03 -2.86 -3.71
N ALA A 229 6.39 -2.32 -4.86
CA ALA A 229 6.13 -2.95 -6.16
C ALA A 229 6.79 -4.33 -6.29
N GLY A 230 8.00 -4.51 -5.75
CA GLY A 230 8.67 -5.81 -5.69
C GLY A 230 7.87 -6.86 -4.90
N ALA A 231 7.36 -6.48 -3.73
CA ALA A 231 6.50 -7.33 -2.91
C ALA A 231 5.15 -7.62 -3.59
N ALA A 232 4.57 -6.63 -4.27
CA ALA A 232 3.33 -6.80 -5.03
C ALA A 232 3.51 -7.79 -6.18
N VAL A 233 4.61 -7.74 -6.93
CA VAL A 233 4.93 -8.73 -7.97
C VAL A 233 5.05 -10.14 -7.38
N PHE A 234 5.74 -10.31 -6.25
CA PHE A 234 5.83 -11.61 -5.58
C PHE A 234 4.44 -12.15 -5.25
N LEU A 235 3.64 -11.38 -4.53
CA LEU A 235 2.30 -11.83 -4.08
C LEU A 235 1.33 -12.05 -5.25
N ALA A 236 1.48 -11.33 -6.35
CA ALA A 236 0.65 -11.46 -7.55
C ALA A 236 1.07 -12.61 -8.47
N SER A 237 2.32 -13.09 -8.38
CA SER A 237 2.87 -14.11 -9.28
C SER A 237 2.68 -15.55 -8.77
N GLU A 238 3.08 -16.52 -9.60
CA GLU A 238 3.09 -17.95 -9.25
C GLU A 238 4.12 -18.28 -8.15
N ASP A 239 5.11 -17.42 -7.90
CA ASP A 239 6.07 -17.59 -6.79
C ASP A 239 5.37 -17.59 -5.42
N ALA A 240 4.17 -17.00 -5.34
CA ALA A 240 3.32 -16.99 -4.15
C ALA A 240 2.12 -17.95 -4.27
N SER A 241 2.20 -19.00 -5.12
CA SER A 241 1.08 -19.92 -5.37
C SER A 241 0.52 -20.62 -4.13
N PHE A 242 1.33 -20.75 -3.06
CA PHE A 242 0.90 -21.32 -1.77
C PHE A 242 0.83 -20.28 -0.64
N VAL A 243 0.73 -18.99 -0.98
CA VAL A 243 0.67 -17.87 -0.03
C VAL A 243 -0.68 -17.19 -0.13
N THR A 244 -1.53 -17.34 0.89
CA THR A 244 -2.83 -16.66 1.00
C THR A 244 -3.19 -16.38 2.46
N GLY A 245 -3.97 -15.33 2.71
CA GLY A 245 -4.46 -14.95 4.04
C GLY A 245 -3.40 -14.31 4.95
N THR A 246 -2.23 -13.97 4.42
CA THR A 246 -1.12 -13.40 5.18
C THR A 246 -0.88 -11.92 4.85
N HIS A 247 0.02 -11.30 5.60
CA HIS A 247 0.54 -9.98 5.28
C HIS A 247 2.07 -9.98 5.26
N LEU A 248 2.64 -9.18 4.35
CA LEU A 248 4.06 -8.96 4.22
C LEU A 248 4.41 -7.55 4.68
N VAL A 249 5.23 -7.43 5.71
CA VAL A 249 5.73 -6.13 6.19
C VAL A 249 6.91 -5.71 5.31
N VAL A 250 6.84 -4.47 4.76
CA VAL A 250 7.87 -3.89 3.89
C VAL A 250 8.15 -2.47 4.40
N ASP A 251 8.97 -2.36 5.44
CA ASP A 251 9.09 -1.16 6.26
C ASP A 251 10.55 -0.75 6.58
N GLY A 252 11.51 -1.43 5.99
CA GLY A 252 12.93 -1.19 6.28
C GLY A 252 13.34 -1.55 7.72
N GLY A 253 12.49 -2.31 8.43
CA GLY A 253 12.72 -2.76 9.79
C GLY A 253 12.22 -1.80 10.87
N ILE A 254 11.40 -0.79 10.54
CA ILE A 254 10.90 0.18 11.53
C ILE A 254 10.12 -0.50 12.67
N THR A 255 9.45 -1.63 12.40
CA THR A 255 8.64 -2.37 13.37
C THR A 255 9.37 -3.54 14.04
N VAL A 256 10.65 -3.80 13.74
CA VAL A 256 11.38 -4.95 14.33
C VAL A 256 11.84 -4.70 15.76
N GLY A 257 11.70 -3.47 16.28
CA GLY A 257 12.08 -3.14 17.63
C GLY A 257 12.13 -1.64 17.91
N GLN A 258 12.44 -1.28 19.13
CA GLN A 258 12.59 0.10 19.52
C GLN A 258 13.85 0.71 18.85
N ARG A 259 13.83 2.02 18.62
CA ARG A 259 14.94 2.76 17.97
C ARG A 259 16.31 2.46 18.59
N ILE A 260 16.36 2.24 19.90
CA ILE A 260 17.58 1.87 20.61
C ILE A 260 18.19 0.54 20.13
N SER A 261 17.39 -0.37 19.57
CA SER A 261 17.88 -1.67 19.10
C SER A 261 18.78 -1.58 17.87
N TRP A 262 18.71 -0.47 17.13
CA TRP A 262 19.40 -0.31 15.85
C TRP A 262 20.08 1.06 15.67
N ASN A 263 19.81 2.02 16.56
CA ASN A 263 20.49 3.32 16.57
C ASN A 263 21.30 3.47 17.85
N PRO A 264 22.65 3.37 17.79
CA PRO A 264 23.50 3.47 18.97
C PRO A 264 23.41 4.81 19.71
N GLU A 265 22.98 5.87 19.01
CA GLU A 265 22.82 7.21 19.58
C GLU A 265 21.45 7.39 20.28
N ALA A 266 20.52 6.45 20.08
CA ALA A 266 19.23 6.51 20.75
C ALA A 266 19.37 6.07 22.19
N LEU A 267 18.99 6.94 23.13
CA LEU A 267 18.99 6.66 24.57
C LEU A 267 17.55 6.57 25.08
N LEU A 268 17.28 5.56 25.91
CA LEU A 268 16.05 5.57 26.71
C LEU A 268 16.20 6.57 27.87
N PRO A 269 15.10 7.18 28.35
CA PRO A 269 15.16 8.08 29.51
C PRO A 269 15.85 7.44 30.71
N ILE A 270 15.71 6.13 30.92
CA ILE A 270 16.39 5.41 32.00
C ILE A 270 17.90 5.37 31.79
N HIS A 271 18.42 5.22 30.57
CA HIS A 271 19.85 5.25 30.30
C HIS A 271 20.45 6.66 30.59
N VAL A 272 19.69 7.71 30.23
CA VAL A 272 20.08 9.09 30.55
C VAL A 272 20.14 9.29 32.07
N ALA A 273 19.16 8.76 32.81
CA ALA A 273 19.13 8.84 34.26
C ALA A 273 20.27 8.03 34.95
N MET A 274 20.65 6.91 34.35
CA MET A 274 21.72 6.04 34.88
C MET A 274 23.12 6.55 34.54
N ALA A 275 23.29 7.31 33.47
CA ALA A 275 24.61 7.77 33.02
C ALA A 275 25.47 8.48 34.10
N PRO A 276 24.93 9.35 34.99
CA PRO A 276 25.70 9.96 36.07
C PRO A 276 26.20 8.97 37.14
N HIS A 277 25.63 7.76 37.18
CA HIS A 277 25.96 6.72 38.15
C HIS A 277 26.78 5.56 37.56
N ALA A 278 27.11 5.67 36.27
CA ALA A 278 27.95 4.65 35.63
C ALA A 278 29.35 4.70 36.19
N PRO A 279 30.00 3.52 36.44
CA PRO A 279 31.40 3.49 36.92
C PRO A 279 32.29 4.17 35.88
N THR A 280 33.25 4.96 36.38
CA THR A 280 34.29 5.54 35.52
C THR A 280 35.30 4.45 35.12
N PRO A 281 36.08 4.63 34.03
CA PRO A 281 37.15 3.71 33.70
C PRO A 281 38.19 3.52 34.82
N GLU A 282 38.29 4.50 35.72
CA GLU A 282 39.16 4.44 36.92
C GLU A 282 38.56 3.55 38.02
N ASP A 283 37.25 3.40 38.10
CA ASP A 283 36.58 2.55 39.09
C ASP A 283 36.63 1.06 38.68
N ALA A 284 37.02 0.75 37.44
CA ALA A 284 37.09 -0.59 36.87
C ALA A 284 38.51 -1.20 36.87
N ALA A 285 39.51 -0.50 37.38
CA ALA A 285 40.90 -0.92 37.51
C ALA A 285 41.21 -1.32 38.97
#